data_987a3acea90711aac6e419bbee64e1ec
#
_entry.id   987a3acea90711aac6e419bbee64e1ec
#
_cell.length_a   1.000
_cell.length_b   1.000
_cell.length_c   1.000
_cell.angle_alpha   90.00
_cell.angle_beta   90.00
_cell.angle_gamma   90.00
#
_symmetry.space_group_name_H-M   'P 1'
#
loop_
_entity.id
_entity.type
_entity.pdbx_description
1 polymer ?
#
loop_
_entity_poly.entity_id
_entity_poly.type
_entity_poly.pdbx_seq_one_letter_code
_entity_poly.pdbx_strand_id
1 'polypeptide(L)'
;MTLLLTYMFLAIAISFICSVMEAVLLSITPSHIGILRQDNGGLADRVQTLKDNIDQPLSAILTLNTVAHTAGAAGVGAQAAVVFSDAAVGIASAIMTLLVLVLSEIIPKTLGATYWRALTPVVSSMLVWLVRVLKPFVWMSDQLTKVIGRKEDEAHYIRQEIEAMAEIGSEAGALHQDETETIRSLLRFRHARLESIMTPRTVLFKVHKDMTVHGYLSEHGSVAFSRVLVFDKNTDDIIGFVHKNDIMLAYHRLGEEYKIGKLSRPLYTVPETLAAPELFKALLSKRLHIALVVDEYGDVQGIVTLEDLLESLMGMDIVDEREQTTNMQAAAKQKWRERVDNHDNLIEDIDETEALEHLEAEKIAEQPEQPEVKGSN
;
A
#
# COMPACT_ATOMS: atom_id res chain seq x y z
N MET A 1 -47.70 44.24 1.37
CA MET A 1 -46.75 43.93 0.26
C MET A 1 -45.30 44.15 0.68
N THR A 2 -44.84 45.26 1.21
CA THR A 2 -43.44 45.47 1.59
C THR A 2 -42.93 44.45 2.61
N LEU A 3 -43.68 44.19 3.70
CA LEU A 3 -43.31 43.17 4.70
C LEU A 3 -43.20 41.76 4.12
N LEU A 4 -44.07 41.36 3.21
CA LEU A 4 -44.00 40.06 2.53
C LEU A 4 -42.70 39.92 1.75
N LEU A 5 -42.36 40.94 0.94
CA LEU A 5 -41.09 40.96 0.18
C LEU A 5 -39.86 40.99 1.08
N THR A 6 -39.94 41.69 2.24
CA THR A 6 -38.83 41.72 3.21
C THR A 6 -38.58 40.34 3.83
N TYR A 7 -39.64 39.62 4.29
CA TYR A 7 -39.47 38.26 4.82
C TYR A 7 -38.93 37.30 3.78
N MET A 8 -39.47 37.37 2.55
CA MET A 8 -38.99 36.54 1.45
C MET A 8 -37.53 36.81 1.12
N PHE A 9 -37.14 38.09 0.96
CA PHE A 9 -35.76 38.45 0.64
C PHE A 9 -34.77 38.05 1.75
N LEU A 10 -35.13 38.32 2.99
CA LEU A 10 -34.29 38.00 4.16
C LEU A 10 -34.08 36.47 4.27
N ALA A 11 -35.14 35.69 4.12
CA ALA A 11 -35.05 34.23 4.17
C ALA A 11 -34.17 33.68 3.07
N ILE A 12 -34.37 34.11 1.81
CA ILE A 12 -33.56 33.68 0.66
C ILE A 12 -32.11 34.11 0.82
N ALA A 13 -31.83 35.33 1.26
CA ALA A 13 -30.48 35.85 1.43
C ALA A 13 -29.68 35.08 2.50
N ILE A 14 -30.28 34.83 3.65
CA ILE A 14 -29.64 34.06 4.74
C ILE A 14 -29.39 32.62 4.26
N SER A 15 -30.40 31.99 3.68
CA SER A 15 -30.29 30.62 3.17
C SER A 15 -29.26 30.52 2.06
N PHE A 16 -29.19 31.49 1.13
CA PHE A 16 -28.15 31.55 0.07
C PHE A 16 -26.75 31.53 0.69
N ILE A 17 -26.48 32.36 1.70
CA ILE A 17 -25.18 32.42 2.38
C ILE A 17 -24.87 31.12 3.08
N CYS A 18 -25.85 30.51 3.77
CA CYS A 18 -25.71 29.20 4.41
C CYS A 18 -25.32 28.11 3.39
N SER A 19 -25.99 28.06 2.25
CA SER A 19 -25.74 27.06 1.19
C SER A 19 -24.38 27.26 0.53
N VAL A 20 -23.91 28.50 0.33
CA VAL A 20 -22.53 28.76 -0.13
C VAL A 20 -21.52 28.28 0.89
N MET A 21 -21.71 28.60 2.19
CA MET A 21 -20.80 28.20 3.26
C MET A 21 -20.69 26.68 3.37
N GLU A 22 -21.82 25.96 3.27
CA GLU A 22 -21.88 24.50 3.27
C GLU A 22 -21.10 23.92 2.10
N ALA A 23 -21.40 24.37 0.88
CA ALA A 23 -20.76 23.87 -0.33
C ALA A 23 -19.24 24.12 -0.35
N VAL A 24 -18.80 25.30 0.09
CA VAL A 24 -17.37 25.62 0.21
C VAL A 24 -16.70 24.73 1.25
N LEU A 25 -17.27 24.59 2.46
CA LEU A 25 -16.71 23.78 3.53
C LEU A 25 -16.52 22.32 3.11
N LEU A 26 -17.52 21.74 2.43
CA LEU A 26 -17.46 20.35 1.95
C LEU A 26 -16.46 20.17 0.82
N SER A 27 -16.28 21.16 -0.05
CA SER A 27 -15.38 21.10 -1.20
C SER A 27 -13.90 21.26 -0.86
N ILE A 28 -13.55 21.78 0.34
CA ILE A 28 -12.16 21.92 0.75
C ILE A 28 -11.51 20.56 0.97
N THR A 29 -10.41 20.29 0.25
CA THR A 29 -9.63 19.05 0.32
C THR A 29 -8.46 19.15 1.31
N PRO A 30 -8.00 18.06 1.92
CA PRO A 30 -6.81 18.04 2.78
C PRO A 30 -5.55 18.55 2.05
N SER A 31 -5.39 18.21 0.77
CA SER A 31 -4.27 18.67 -0.06
C SER A 31 -4.26 20.18 -0.21
N HIS A 32 -5.42 20.83 -0.36
CA HIS A 32 -5.50 22.29 -0.45
C HIS A 32 -5.11 22.96 0.88
N ILE A 33 -5.46 22.38 2.02
CA ILE A 33 -5.03 22.87 3.34
C ILE A 33 -3.50 22.82 3.46
N GLY A 34 -2.88 21.74 2.92
CA GLY A 34 -1.42 21.61 2.83
C GLY A 34 -0.77 22.75 2.02
N ILE A 35 -1.36 23.11 0.88
CA ILE A 35 -0.91 24.25 0.05
C ILE A 35 -1.08 25.57 0.81
N LEU A 36 -2.26 25.81 1.41
CA LEU A 36 -2.53 27.01 2.20
C LEU A 36 -1.56 27.18 3.36
N ARG A 37 -1.05 26.11 3.94
CA ARG A 37 -0.07 26.16 5.04
C ARG A 37 1.27 26.75 4.61
N GLN A 38 1.65 26.62 3.35
CA GLN A 38 2.85 27.24 2.78
C GLN A 38 2.65 28.75 2.52
N ASP A 39 1.43 29.16 2.10
CA ASP A 39 1.15 30.53 1.72
C ASP A 39 0.64 31.39 2.89
N ASN A 40 -0.25 30.82 3.72
CA ASN A 40 -0.89 31.54 4.84
C ASN A 40 -1.24 30.56 5.98
N GLY A 41 -0.29 30.34 6.89
CA GLY A 41 -0.45 29.39 8.01
C GLY A 41 -1.67 29.68 8.90
N GLY A 42 -1.99 30.96 9.15
CA GLY A 42 -3.14 31.29 9.99
C GLY A 42 -4.50 30.96 9.35
N LEU A 43 -4.61 31.06 8.03
CA LEU A 43 -5.79 30.61 7.29
C LEU A 43 -5.87 29.08 7.30
N ALA A 44 -4.74 28.41 7.03
CA ALA A 44 -4.67 26.96 7.03
C ALA A 44 -5.10 26.35 8.38
N ASP A 45 -4.60 26.87 9.49
CA ASP A 45 -4.95 26.40 10.84
C ASP A 45 -6.44 26.60 11.16
N ARG A 46 -7.00 27.72 10.71
CA ARG A 46 -8.45 28.00 10.85
C ARG A 46 -9.28 26.99 10.07
N VAL A 47 -8.93 26.74 8.82
CA VAL A 47 -9.63 25.80 7.95
C VAL A 47 -9.46 24.37 8.47
N GLN A 48 -8.26 24.01 8.92
CA GLN A 48 -7.98 22.71 9.53
C GLN A 48 -8.88 22.47 10.75
N THR A 49 -8.98 23.44 11.66
CA THR A 49 -9.83 23.34 12.85
C THR A 49 -11.30 23.12 12.50
N LEU A 50 -11.80 23.78 11.44
CA LEU A 50 -13.18 23.61 10.97
C LEU A 50 -13.39 22.22 10.33
N LYS A 51 -12.38 21.66 9.64
CA LYS A 51 -12.45 20.32 9.03
C LYS A 51 -12.31 19.22 10.06
N ASP A 52 -11.43 19.36 11.05
CA ASP A 52 -11.23 18.37 12.12
C ASP A 52 -12.49 18.18 12.99
N ASN A 53 -13.32 19.23 13.06
CA ASN A 53 -14.60 19.20 13.80
C ASN A 53 -15.75 19.62 12.88
N ILE A 54 -15.83 18.98 11.71
CA ILE A 54 -16.76 19.39 10.63
C ILE A 54 -18.23 19.39 11.06
N ASP A 55 -18.60 18.57 12.02
CA ASP A 55 -19.97 18.50 12.56
C ASP A 55 -20.43 19.82 13.18
N GLN A 56 -19.51 20.58 13.79
CA GLN A 56 -19.82 21.86 14.45
C GLN A 56 -20.26 22.94 13.45
N PRO A 57 -19.48 23.27 12.40
CA PRO A 57 -19.92 24.26 11.42
C PRO A 57 -21.12 23.76 10.61
N LEU A 58 -21.24 22.46 10.29
CA LEU A 58 -22.40 21.92 9.60
C LEU A 58 -23.67 22.07 10.45
N SER A 59 -23.62 21.77 11.74
CA SER A 59 -24.74 21.94 12.67
C SER A 59 -25.15 23.42 12.79
N ALA A 60 -24.17 24.32 12.82
CA ALA A 60 -24.43 25.76 12.88
C ALA A 60 -25.12 26.27 11.59
N ILE A 61 -24.62 25.85 10.42
CA ILE A 61 -25.22 26.17 9.11
C ILE A 61 -26.64 25.62 9.04
N LEU A 62 -26.84 24.36 9.37
CA LEU A 62 -28.16 23.71 9.33
C LEU A 62 -29.16 24.39 10.24
N THR A 63 -28.75 24.75 11.45
CA THR A 63 -29.61 25.46 12.41
C THR A 63 -30.04 26.80 11.83
N LEU A 64 -29.11 27.62 11.34
CA LEU A 64 -29.43 28.95 10.79
C LEU A 64 -30.32 28.83 9.54
N ASN A 65 -30.01 27.87 8.65
CA ASN A 65 -30.76 27.63 7.43
C ASN A 65 -32.21 27.19 7.74
N THR A 66 -32.38 26.28 8.69
CA THR A 66 -33.71 25.82 9.14
C THR A 66 -34.53 26.96 9.75
N VAL A 67 -33.92 27.79 10.58
CA VAL A 67 -34.58 28.99 11.17
C VAL A 67 -35.00 29.97 10.06
N ALA A 68 -34.11 30.23 9.09
CA ALA A 68 -34.39 31.12 7.98
C ALA A 68 -35.55 30.63 7.12
N HIS A 69 -35.59 29.35 6.77
CA HIS A 69 -36.67 28.75 5.98
C HIS A 69 -38.00 28.76 6.76
N THR A 70 -37.99 28.31 8.03
CA THR A 70 -39.21 28.18 8.83
C THR A 70 -39.81 29.56 9.14
N ALA A 71 -39.00 30.50 9.63
CA ALA A 71 -39.47 31.86 9.93
C ALA A 71 -39.85 32.62 8.66
N GLY A 72 -39.09 32.43 7.59
CA GLY A 72 -39.40 33.01 6.27
C GLY A 72 -40.70 32.53 5.70
N ALA A 73 -40.91 31.20 5.66
CA ALA A 73 -42.16 30.61 5.15
C ALA A 73 -43.36 31.01 5.98
N ALA A 74 -43.25 30.99 7.31
CA ALA A 74 -44.33 31.46 8.21
C ALA A 74 -44.64 32.94 8.04
N GLY A 75 -43.63 33.79 7.92
CA GLY A 75 -43.79 35.23 7.69
C GLY A 75 -44.42 35.54 6.32
N VAL A 76 -43.98 34.89 5.28
CA VAL A 76 -44.56 35.02 3.92
C VAL A 76 -45.98 34.52 3.89
N GLY A 77 -46.26 33.34 4.49
CA GLY A 77 -47.62 32.77 4.54
C GLY A 77 -48.60 33.72 5.29
N ALA A 78 -48.23 34.21 6.49
CA ALA A 78 -49.07 35.13 7.27
C ALA A 78 -49.33 36.44 6.51
N GLN A 79 -48.31 36.98 5.83
CA GLN A 79 -48.49 38.24 5.08
C GLN A 79 -49.25 38.01 3.75
N ALA A 80 -49.17 36.83 3.14
CA ALA A 80 -49.94 36.49 1.96
C ALA A 80 -51.44 36.41 2.27
N ALA A 81 -51.85 35.84 3.40
CA ALA A 81 -53.23 35.82 3.86
C ALA A 81 -53.80 37.24 4.07
N VAL A 82 -53.03 38.17 4.62
CA VAL A 82 -53.44 39.58 4.85
C VAL A 82 -53.52 40.37 3.55
N VAL A 83 -52.61 40.15 2.59
CA VAL A 83 -52.50 40.96 1.38
C VAL A 83 -53.40 40.50 0.24
N PHE A 84 -53.59 39.16 0.10
CA PHE A 84 -54.30 38.60 -1.07
C PHE A 84 -55.61 37.93 -0.73
N SER A 85 -55.64 36.94 0.10
CA SER A 85 -56.73 36.15 0.66
C SER A 85 -56.24 34.77 1.06
N ASP A 86 -57.00 34.00 1.83
CA ASP A 86 -56.64 32.62 2.20
C ASP A 86 -56.42 31.70 1.03
N ALA A 87 -57.16 31.90 -0.07
CA ALA A 87 -56.95 31.11 -1.31
C ALA A 87 -55.56 31.32 -1.97
N ALA A 88 -54.95 32.47 -1.76
CA ALA A 88 -53.65 32.80 -2.34
C ALA A 88 -52.44 32.28 -1.53
N VAL A 89 -52.64 31.85 -0.27
CA VAL A 89 -51.60 31.35 0.61
C VAL A 89 -50.91 30.11 -0.01
N GLY A 90 -51.70 29.22 -0.62
CA GLY A 90 -51.16 28.01 -1.30
C GLY A 90 -50.24 28.35 -2.48
N ILE A 91 -50.64 29.34 -3.30
CA ILE A 91 -49.86 29.79 -4.46
C ILE A 91 -48.57 30.51 -3.96
N ALA A 92 -48.68 31.39 -2.97
CA ALA A 92 -47.54 32.06 -2.39
C ALA A 92 -46.54 31.10 -1.77
N SER A 93 -46.98 30.05 -1.10
CA SER A 93 -46.12 28.97 -0.56
C SER A 93 -45.44 28.17 -1.63
N ALA A 94 -46.14 27.83 -2.74
CA ALA A 94 -45.56 27.12 -3.87
C ALA A 94 -44.46 27.95 -4.58
N ILE A 95 -44.71 29.26 -4.80
CA ILE A 95 -43.73 30.19 -5.34
C ILE A 95 -42.53 30.34 -4.42
N MET A 96 -42.75 30.47 -3.11
CA MET A 96 -41.69 30.59 -2.12
C MET A 96 -40.82 29.34 -2.09
N THR A 97 -41.41 28.14 -2.14
CA THR A 97 -40.70 26.88 -2.18
C THR A 97 -39.82 26.78 -3.42
N LEU A 98 -40.32 27.16 -4.60
CA LEU A 98 -39.55 27.18 -5.85
C LEU A 98 -38.39 28.18 -5.79
N LEU A 99 -38.64 29.40 -5.26
CA LEU A 99 -37.59 30.43 -5.10
C LEU A 99 -36.50 29.97 -4.12
N VAL A 100 -36.88 29.36 -3.00
CA VAL A 100 -35.95 28.80 -2.03
C VAL A 100 -35.12 27.70 -2.71
N LEU A 101 -35.74 26.74 -3.38
CA LEU A 101 -35.04 25.65 -4.04
C LEU A 101 -34.03 26.16 -5.07
N VAL A 102 -34.41 27.09 -5.95
CA VAL A 102 -33.53 27.54 -7.04
C VAL A 102 -32.52 28.57 -6.56
N LEU A 103 -32.97 29.65 -5.89
CA LEU A 103 -32.13 30.78 -5.54
C LEU A 103 -31.32 30.56 -4.26
N SER A 104 -31.80 29.75 -3.31
CA SER A 104 -31.10 29.59 -2.05
C SER A 104 -30.46 28.21 -1.84
N GLU A 105 -30.73 27.23 -2.71
CA GLU A 105 -30.07 25.92 -2.62
C GLU A 105 -29.26 25.57 -3.88
N ILE A 106 -29.90 25.46 -5.06
CA ILE A 106 -29.22 24.97 -6.28
C ILE A 106 -28.09 25.93 -6.70
N ILE A 107 -28.44 27.20 -6.93
CA ILE A 107 -27.47 28.20 -7.40
C ILE A 107 -26.33 28.40 -6.42
N PRO A 108 -26.55 28.66 -5.12
CA PRO A 108 -25.45 28.93 -4.20
C PRO A 108 -24.57 27.72 -3.93
N LYS A 109 -25.14 26.49 -3.87
CA LYS A 109 -24.33 25.26 -3.73
C LYS A 109 -23.44 25.06 -4.96
N THR A 110 -23.95 25.28 -6.15
CA THR A 110 -23.14 25.21 -7.39
C THR A 110 -22.03 26.27 -7.38
N LEU A 111 -22.34 27.52 -7.03
CA LEU A 111 -21.34 28.61 -6.93
C LEU A 111 -20.29 28.29 -5.87
N GLY A 112 -20.72 27.84 -4.69
CA GLY A 112 -19.83 27.44 -3.62
C GLY A 112 -18.88 26.31 -4.02
N ALA A 113 -19.39 25.26 -4.63
CA ALA A 113 -18.60 24.12 -5.10
C ALA A 113 -17.68 24.49 -6.28
N THR A 114 -18.05 25.44 -7.14
CA THR A 114 -17.21 25.87 -8.26
C THR A 114 -16.07 26.81 -7.80
N TYR A 115 -16.39 27.80 -6.97
CA TYR A 115 -15.47 28.86 -6.57
C TYR A 115 -14.91 28.68 -5.14
N TRP A 116 -14.97 27.48 -4.57
CA TRP A 116 -14.60 27.20 -3.18
C TRP A 116 -13.21 27.69 -2.81
N ARG A 117 -12.20 27.58 -3.70
CA ARG A 117 -10.83 28.06 -3.43
C ARG A 117 -10.76 29.53 -3.15
N ALA A 118 -11.42 30.35 -3.97
CA ALA A 118 -11.45 31.81 -3.81
C ALA A 118 -12.30 32.25 -2.61
N LEU A 119 -13.35 31.50 -2.27
CA LEU A 119 -14.27 31.79 -1.18
C LEU A 119 -13.77 31.30 0.20
N THR A 120 -12.82 30.38 0.26
CA THR A 120 -12.30 29.79 1.51
C THR A 120 -11.89 30.83 2.56
N PRO A 121 -11.16 31.93 2.27
CA PRO A 121 -10.77 32.90 3.29
C PRO A 121 -11.95 33.61 3.97
N VAL A 122 -12.94 33.97 3.18
CA VAL A 122 -14.14 34.69 3.65
C VAL A 122 -15.04 33.73 4.41
N VAL A 123 -15.36 32.60 3.80
CA VAL A 123 -16.25 31.57 4.36
C VAL A 123 -15.71 31.01 5.67
N SER A 124 -14.40 30.71 5.76
CA SER A 124 -13.82 30.23 7.02
C SER A 124 -13.96 31.20 8.17
N SER A 125 -13.85 32.52 7.90
CA SER A 125 -14.04 33.56 8.91
C SER A 125 -15.50 33.66 9.36
N MET A 126 -16.42 33.56 8.39
CA MET A 126 -17.87 33.58 8.67
C MET A 126 -18.29 32.34 9.49
N LEU A 127 -17.76 31.17 9.14
CA LEU A 127 -18.05 29.93 9.86
C LEU A 127 -17.58 29.96 11.31
N VAL A 128 -16.36 30.43 11.57
CA VAL A 128 -15.87 30.59 12.96
C VAL A 128 -16.78 31.51 13.77
N TRP A 129 -17.24 32.62 13.17
CA TRP A 129 -18.18 33.55 13.82
C TRP A 129 -19.53 32.84 14.06
N LEU A 130 -20.07 32.15 13.06
CA LEU A 130 -21.36 31.46 13.12
C LEU A 130 -21.38 30.37 14.21
N VAL A 131 -20.34 29.54 14.27
CA VAL A 131 -20.19 28.51 15.32
C VAL A 131 -20.16 29.13 16.71
N ARG A 132 -19.50 30.30 16.84
CA ARG A 132 -19.43 30.98 18.12
C ARG A 132 -20.79 31.56 18.57
N VAL A 133 -21.56 32.11 17.63
CA VAL A 133 -22.90 32.67 17.90
C VAL A 133 -23.90 31.57 18.24
N LEU A 134 -23.82 30.45 17.50
CA LEU A 134 -24.74 29.32 17.67
C LEU A 134 -24.20 28.22 18.61
N LYS A 135 -23.23 28.56 19.44
CA LYS A 135 -22.56 27.62 20.38
C LYS A 135 -23.54 26.73 21.17
N PRO A 136 -24.67 27.21 21.71
CA PRO A 136 -25.60 26.35 22.46
C PRO A 136 -26.21 25.22 21.59
N PHE A 137 -26.53 25.52 20.32
CA PHE A 137 -27.08 24.54 19.39
C PHE A 137 -26.01 23.54 18.91
N VAL A 138 -24.79 24.05 18.66
CA VAL A 138 -23.63 23.21 18.31
C VAL A 138 -23.30 22.26 19.45
N TRP A 139 -23.30 22.70 20.70
CA TRP A 139 -23.08 21.84 21.86
C TRP A 139 -24.11 20.71 21.96
N MET A 140 -25.38 21.03 21.72
CA MET A 140 -26.45 20.01 21.72
C MET A 140 -26.25 18.96 20.61
N SER A 141 -25.84 19.41 19.42
CA SER A 141 -25.53 18.52 18.30
C SER A 141 -24.33 17.63 18.61
N ASP A 142 -23.26 18.17 19.19
CA ASP A 142 -22.06 17.41 19.59
C ASP A 142 -22.40 16.26 20.57
N GLN A 143 -23.37 16.46 21.48
CA GLN A 143 -23.79 15.40 22.39
C GLN A 143 -24.50 14.24 21.65
N LEU A 144 -25.28 14.56 20.62
CA LEU A 144 -25.94 13.54 19.80
C LEU A 144 -24.93 12.77 18.96
N THR A 145 -23.99 13.44 18.33
CA THR A 145 -22.96 12.81 17.48
C THR A 145 -22.05 11.88 18.28
N LYS A 146 -21.69 12.22 19.52
CA LYS A 146 -20.89 11.35 20.40
C LYS A 146 -21.55 10.01 20.75
N VAL A 147 -22.88 9.96 20.75
CA VAL A 147 -23.62 8.71 20.99
C VAL A 147 -23.62 7.81 19.76
N ILE A 148 -23.51 8.38 18.57
CA ILE A 148 -23.65 7.67 17.29
C ILE A 148 -22.29 7.34 16.67
N GLY A 149 -21.26 8.20 16.89
CA GLY A 149 -19.98 8.13 16.19
C GLY A 149 -19.10 6.98 16.67
N ARG A 150 -18.61 6.15 15.70
CA ARG A 150 -17.49 5.23 15.87
C ARG A 150 -16.20 5.93 15.41
N LYS A 151 -15.14 5.83 16.20
CA LYS A 151 -13.78 6.16 15.72
C LYS A 151 -13.30 4.99 14.88
N GLU A 152 -13.16 5.21 13.60
CA GLU A 152 -12.48 4.28 12.71
C GLU A 152 -10.97 4.57 12.66
N ASP A 153 -10.16 3.55 12.33
CA ASP A 153 -8.69 3.66 12.23
C ASP A 153 -8.27 4.56 11.05
N GLU A 154 -8.19 5.86 11.29
CA GLU A 154 -7.84 6.89 10.28
C GLU A 154 -6.52 6.62 9.55
N ALA A 155 -5.54 6.00 10.25
CA ALA A 155 -4.20 5.77 9.66
C ALA A 155 -4.21 4.75 8.50
N HIS A 156 -5.10 3.77 8.52
CA HIS A 156 -5.23 2.78 7.45
C HIS A 156 -5.88 3.40 6.19
N TYR A 157 -6.91 4.24 6.38
CA TYR A 157 -7.60 4.94 5.30
C TYR A 157 -6.70 5.94 4.56
N ILE A 158 -5.88 6.71 5.28
CA ILE A 158 -4.98 7.70 4.65
C ILE A 158 -4.03 7.04 3.65
N ARG A 159 -3.54 5.83 3.95
CA ARG A 159 -2.62 5.13 3.06
C ARG A 159 -3.30 4.64 1.78
N GLN A 160 -4.49 4.07 1.90
CA GLN A 160 -5.30 3.69 0.74
C GLN A 160 -5.68 4.92 -0.11
N GLU A 161 -5.94 6.06 0.54
CA GLU A 161 -6.23 7.31 -0.15
C GLU A 161 -5.02 7.81 -0.96
N ILE A 162 -3.79 7.70 -0.42
CA ILE A 162 -2.56 8.05 -1.15
C ILE A 162 -2.37 7.14 -2.37
N GLU A 163 -2.60 5.83 -2.22
CA GLU A 163 -2.50 4.87 -3.34
C GLU A 163 -3.54 5.19 -4.43
N ALA A 164 -4.80 5.46 -4.03
CA ALA A 164 -5.87 5.86 -4.94
C ALA A 164 -5.59 7.20 -5.62
N MET A 165 -5.04 8.19 -4.90
CA MET A 165 -4.64 9.48 -5.49
C MET A 165 -3.52 9.33 -6.51
N ALA A 166 -2.56 8.44 -6.28
CA ALA A 166 -1.50 8.17 -7.25
C ALA A 166 -2.07 7.54 -8.54
N GLU A 167 -3.04 6.63 -8.43
CA GLU A 167 -3.74 6.04 -9.56
C GLU A 167 -4.50 7.10 -10.38
N ILE A 168 -5.32 7.92 -9.70
CA ILE A 168 -6.05 9.03 -10.33
C ILE A 168 -5.08 10.01 -11.00
N GLY A 169 -3.92 10.28 -10.38
CA GLY A 169 -2.87 11.13 -10.95
C GLY A 169 -2.30 10.55 -12.24
N SER A 170 -2.14 9.23 -12.31
CA SER A 170 -1.68 8.52 -13.52
C SER A 170 -2.73 8.58 -14.63
N GLU A 171 -4.00 8.28 -14.32
CA GLU A 171 -5.11 8.37 -15.28
C GLU A 171 -5.31 9.78 -15.84
N ALA A 172 -5.10 10.80 -15.01
CA ALA A 172 -5.17 12.21 -15.40
C ALA A 172 -3.92 12.69 -16.17
N GLY A 173 -2.88 11.85 -16.35
CA GLY A 173 -1.62 12.21 -17.00
C GLY A 173 -0.75 13.17 -16.18
N ALA A 174 -1.01 13.33 -14.89
CA ALA A 174 -0.22 14.14 -13.97
C ALA A 174 0.98 13.40 -13.39
N LEU A 175 0.92 12.06 -13.37
CA LEU A 175 2.01 11.15 -12.97
C LEU A 175 2.28 10.17 -14.11
N HIS A 176 3.55 9.81 -14.29
CA HIS A 176 3.93 8.68 -15.14
C HIS A 176 3.61 7.34 -14.44
N GLN A 177 3.44 6.29 -15.24
CA GLN A 177 3.13 4.96 -14.71
C GLN A 177 4.22 4.45 -13.75
N ASP A 178 5.50 4.69 -14.07
CA ASP A 178 6.65 4.31 -13.24
C ASP A 178 6.66 5.04 -11.88
N GLU A 179 6.24 6.31 -11.87
CA GLU A 179 6.12 7.10 -10.63
C GLU A 179 5.01 6.54 -9.73
N THR A 180 3.88 6.15 -10.32
CA THR A 180 2.76 5.54 -9.59
C THR A 180 3.15 4.19 -9.00
N GLU A 181 3.87 3.34 -9.75
CA GLU A 181 4.35 2.06 -9.24
C GLU A 181 5.38 2.24 -8.13
N THR A 182 6.28 3.22 -8.25
CA THR A 182 7.24 3.57 -7.19
C THR A 182 6.53 4.00 -5.90
N ILE A 183 5.50 4.86 -5.98
CA ILE A 183 4.70 5.27 -4.81
C ILE A 183 4.05 4.05 -4.15
N ARG A 184 3.45 3.17 -4.94
CA ARG A 184 2.80 1.93 -4.46
C ARG A 184 3.81 1.01 -3.78
N SER A 185 4.97 0.80 -4.37
CA SER A 185 6.05 -0.04 -3.83
C SER A 185 6.62 0.53 -2.54
N LEU A 186 6.82 1.86 -2.46
CA LEU A 186 7.24 2.54 -1.23
C LEU A 186 6.26 2.31 -0.07
N LEU A 187 4.95 2.38 -0.34
CA LEU A 187 3.91 2.13 0.67
C LEU A 187 3.90 0.67 1.15
N ARG A 188 4.18 -0.28 0.26
CA ARG A 188 4.27 -1.72 0.56
C ARG A 188 5.55 -2.08 1.28
N PHE A 189 6.68 -1.48 0.89
CA PHE A 189 8.02 -1.76 1.44
C PHE A 189 8.08 -1.63 2.96
N ARG A 190 7.31 -0.69 3.54
CA ARG A 190 7.25 -0.50 5.00
C ARG A 190 6.88 -1.78 5.77
N HIS A 191 6.09 -2.66 5.18
CA HIS A 191 5.60 -3.90 5.78
C HIS A 191 6.21 -5.15 5.15
N ALA A 192 7.15 -4.97 4.21
CA ALA A 192 7.81 -6.07 3.54
C ALA A 192 8.70 -6.83 4.54
N ARG A 193 8.61 -8.16 4.50
CA ARG A 193 9.45 -9.07 5.28
C ARG A 193 10.62 -9.54 4.44
N LEU A 194 11.74 -9.88 5.06
CA LEU A 194 12.93 -10.36 4.37
C LEU A 194 12.67 -11.65 3.58
N GLU A 195 11.79 -12.52 4.08
CA GLU A 195 11.37 -13.75 3.39
C GLU A 195 10.84 -13.49 1.96
N SER A 196 10.12 -12.37 1.76
CA SER A 196 9.57 -12.01 0.45
C SER A 196 10.57 -11.36 -0.51
N ILE A 197 11.74 -10.95 -0.02
CA ILE A 197 12.74 -10.20 -0.77
C ILE A 197 14.02 -11.02 -0.97
N MET A 198 14.39 -11.86 0.01
CA MET A 198 15.65 -12.59 0.02
C MET A 198 15.81 -13.53 -1.16
N THR A 199 17.06 -13.72 -1.58
CA THR A 199 17.46 -14.84 -2.43
C THR A 199 17.53 -16.11 -1.58
N PRO A 200 16.66 -17.12 -1.83
CA PRO A 200 16.56 -18.32 -1.01
C PRO A 200 17.82 -19.19 -1.03
N ARG A 201 18.10 -19.89 0.06
CA ARG A 201 19.28 -20.78 0.21
C ARG A 201 19.46 -21.82 -0.89
N THR A 202 18.37 -22.23 -1.54
CA THR A 202 18.35 -23.28 -2.57
C THR A 202 18.99 -22.87 -3.90
N VAL A 203 19.12 -21.56 -4.13
CA VAL A 203 19.71 -21.00 -5.37
C VAL A 203 21.03 -20.27 -5.11
N LEU A 204 21.50 -20.21 -3.86
CA LEU A 204 22.74 -19.52 -3.52
C LEU A 204 23.94 -20.23 -4.14
N PHE A 205 24.80 -19.45 -4.80
CA PHE A 205 26.10 -19.91 -5.24
C PHE A 205 27.10 -19.84 -4.08
N LYS A 206 27.69 -20.99 -3.73
CA LYS A 206 28.56 -21.17 -2.56
C LYS A 206 29.77 -22.01 -2.93
N VAL A 207 30.93 -21.71 -2.35
CA VAL A 207 32.16 -22.47 -2.53
C VAL A 207 32.75 -22.90 -1.19
N HIS A 208 33.43 -24.04 -1.17
CA HIS A 208 34.08 -24.54 0.05
C HIS A 208 35.30 -23.69 0.40
N LYS A 209 35.53 -23.44 1.69
CA LYS A 209 36.66 -22.60 2.21
C LYS A 209 38.03 -23.09 1.74
N ASP A 210 38.21 -24.40 1.57
CA ASP A 210 39.46 -25.00 1.17
C ASP A 210 39.69 -25.03 -0.36
N MET A 211 38.72 -24.57 -1.16
CA MET A 211 38.89 -24.40 -2.60
C MET A 211 40.05 -23.43 -2.87
N THR A 212 40.93 -23.78 -3.80
CA THR A 212 42.03 -22.89 -4.21
C THR A 212 41.52 -21.82 -5.18
N VAL A 213 42.23 -20.74 -5.25
CA VAL A 213 41.93 -19.65 -6.18
C VAL A 213 41.99 -20.14 -7.62
N HIS A 214 42.96 -21.02 -7.97
CA HIS A 214 43.05 -21.66 -9.27
C HIS A 214 41.82 -22.55 -9.56
N GLY A 215 41.43 -23.39 -8.59
CA GLY A 215 40.22 -24.23 -8.72
C GLY A 215 38.98 -23.42 -9.01
N TYR A 216 38.79 -22.32 -8.27
CA TYR A 216 37.65 -21.41 -8.51
C TYR A 216 37.65 -20.81 -9.92
N LEU A 217 38.81 -20.29 -10.37
CA LEU A 217 38.89 -19.64 -11.67
C LEU A 217 38.69 -20.63 -12.83
N SER A 218 39.17 -21.87 -12.69
CA SER A 218 39.01 -22.92 -13.70
C SER A 218 37.56 -23.45 -13.76
N GLU A 219 36.91 -23.63 -12.63
CA GLU A 219 35.55 -24.21 -12.55
C GLU A 219 34.44 -23.17 -12.62
N HIS A 220 34.66 -21.99 -12.04
CA HIS A 220 33.64 -20.96 -11.79
C HIS A 220 34.01 -19.56 -12.28
N GLY A 221 35.07 -19.42 -13.07
CA GLY A 221 35.56 -18.11 -13.53
C GLY A 221 34.53 -17.29 -14.32
N SER A 222 33.57 -17.97 -15.00
CA SER A 222 32.49 -17.35 -15.78
C SER A 222 31.27 -16.92 -14.95
N VAL A 223 31.20 -17.28 -13.65
CA VAL A 223 30.07 -16.93 -12.78
C VAL A 223 29.91 -15.43 -12.67
N ALA A 224 28.69 -14.91 -12.87
CA ALA A 224 28.40 -13.49 -12.93
C ALA A 224 28.48 -12.77 -11.56
N PHE A 225 28.30 -13.52 -10.46
CA PHE A 225 28.18 -12.93 -9.12
C PHE A 225 29.44 -12.20 -8.65
N SER A 226 29.28 -10.97 -8.21
CA SER A 226 30.36 -10.13 -7.66
C SER A 226 30.80 -10.57 -6.26
N ARG A 227 29.92 -11.24 -5.49
CA ARG A 227 30.15 -11.76 -4.13
C ARG A 227 29.87 -13.25 -4.11
N VAL A 228 30.86 -14.02 -3.68
CA VAL A 228 30.82 -15.48 -3.62
C VAL A 228 30.74 -15.90 -2.15
N LEU A 229 29.70 -16.66 -1.79
CA LEU A 229 29.56 -17.16 -0.43
C LEU A 229 30.53 -18.30 -0.17
N VAL A 230 31.06 -18.36 1.06
CA VAL A 230 32.03 -19.37 1.49
C VAL A 230 31.44 -20.17 2.64
N PHE A 231 31.46 -21.50 2.52
CA PHE A 231 31.00 -22.42 3.55
C PHE A 231 32.13 -23.30 4.11
N ASP A 232 31.96 -23.83 5.32
CA ASP A 232 32.93 -24.71 6.00
C ASP A 232 32.52 -26.18 5.91
N LYS A 233 31.73 -26.69 6.87
CA LYS A 233 31.50 -28.12 7.03
C LYS A 233 30.44 -28.66 6.10
N ASN A 234 29.37 -27.92 5.93
CA ASN A 234 28.28 -28.25 5.02
C ASN A 234 27.83 -26.99 4.28
N THR A 235 27.04 -27.15 3.24
CA THR A 235 26.63 -26.05 2.37
C THR A 235 25.78 -24.98 3.08
N ASP A 236 25.26 -25.27 4.27
CA ASP A 236 24.48 -24.33 5.07
C ASP A 236 25.31 -23.67 6.19
N ASP A 237 26.55 -24.14 6.42
CA ASP A 237 27.51 -23.53 7.34
C ASP A 237 28.27 -22.37 6.65
N ILE A 238 27.59 -21.27 6.38
CA ILE A 238 28.15 -20.12 5.66
C ILE A 238 28.99 -19.28 6.62
N ILE A 239 30.31 -19.27 6.43
CA ILE A 239 31.27 -18.54 7.27
C ILE A 239 31.53 -17.10 6.80
N GLY A 240 31.13 -16.74 5.58
CA GLY A 240 31.37 -15.42 5.04
C GLY A 240 31.21 -15.35 3.53
N PHE A 241 31.76 -14.29 2.94
CA PHE A 241 31.79 -14.08 1.50
C PHE A 241 33.13 -13.53 1.03
N VAL A 242 33.43 -13.70 -0.24
CA VAL A 242 34.63 -13.13 -0.90
C VAL A 242 34.19 -12.32 -2.12
N HIS A 243 34.84 -11.18 -2.35
CA HIS A 243 34.65 -10.47 -3.61
C HIS A 243 35.37 -11.19 -4.74
N LYS A 244 34.71 -11.36 -5.88
CA LYS A 244 35.30 -11.97 -7.08
C LYS A 244 36.63 -11.28 -7.48
N ASN A 245 36.70 -9.96 -7.35
CA ASN A 245 37.94 -9.21 -7.64
C ASN A 245 39.08 -9.56 -6.67
N ASP A 246 38.78 -9.84 -5.39
CA ASP A 246 39.79 -10.25 -4.42
C ASP A 246 40.38 -11.63 -4.78
N ILE A 247 39.57 -12.54 -5.31
CA ILE A 247 39.99 -13.85 -5.82
C ILE A 247 40.98 -13.66 -7.00
N MET A 248 40.61 -12.79 -7.96
CA MET A 248 41.45 -12.50 -9.11
C MET A 248 42.79 -11.85 -8.70
N LEU A 249 42.78 -10.92 -7.75
CA LEU A 249 43.98 -10.30 -7.22
C LEU A 249 44.87 -11.31 -6.46
N ALA A 250 44.22 -12.21 -5.69
CA ALA A 250 44.96 -13.25 -4.95
C ALA A 250 45.67 -14.23 -5.90
N TYR A 251 45.02 -14.63 -7.01
CA TYR A 251 45.64 -15.45 -8.05
C TYR A 251 46.99 -14.86 -8.53
N HIS A 252 47.00 -13.55 -8.82
CA HIS A 252 48.20 -12.89 -9.33
C HIS A 252 49.27 -12.57 -8.25
N ARG A 253 48.85 -12.35 -6.98
CA ARG A 253 49.77 -11.85 -5.93
C ARG A 253 50.20 -12.93 -4.94
N LEU A 254 49.31 -13.90 -4.63
CA LEU A 254 49.49 -14.88 -3.55
C LEU A 254 49.76 -16.29 -4.07
N GLY A 255 49.52 -16.52 -5.39
CA GLY A 255 49.73 -17.79 -6.05
C GLY A 255 48.47 -18.64 -6.16
N GLU A 256 48.54 -19.65 -7.02
CA GLU A 256 47.42 -20.48 -7.46
C GLU A 256 46.80 -21.36 -6.35
N GLU A 257 47.63 -21.82 -5.40
CA GLU A 257 47.26 -22.69 -4.29
C GLU A 257 46.64 -21.95 -3.08
N TYR A 258 46.46 -20.64 -3.19
CA TYR A 258 45.93 -19.86 -2.09
C TYR A 258 44.44 -20.21 -1.87
N LYS A 259 44.03 -20.47 -0.60
CA LYS A 259 42.68 -20.90 -0.28
C LYS A 259 41.71 -19.72 -0.17
N ILE A 260 40.54 -19.85 -0.77
CA ILE A 260 39.47 -18.82 -0.78
C ILE A 260 39.02 -18.45 0.62
N GLY A 261 38.92 -19.41 1.54
CA GLY A 261 38.53 -19.16 2.93
C GLY A 261 39.38 -18.13 3.65
N LYS A 262 40.66 -17.95 3.26
CA LYS A 262 41.55 -16.92 3.84
C LYS A 262 41.23 -15.50 3.36
N LEU A 263 40.45 -15.34 2.28
CA LEU A 263 39.99 -14.08 1.74
C LEU A 263 38.57 -13.73 2.27
N SER A 264 37.95 -14.66 2.99
CA SER A 264 36.57 -14.52 3.44
C SER A 264 36.39 -13.37 4.44
N ARG A 265 35.35 -12.61 4.22
CA ARG A 265 34.86 -11.52 5.10
C ARG A 265 33.59 -11.97 5.79
N PRO A 266 33.39 -11.62 7.06
CA PRO A 266 32.17 -12.01 7.79
C PRO A 266 30.93 -11.37 7.18
N LEU A 267 29.81 -12.09 7.21
CA LEU A 267 28.49 -11.59 6.83
C LEU A 267 27.78 -10.96 8.02
N TYR A 268 26.99 -9.92 7.74
CA TYR A 268 26.05 -9.37 8.70
C TYR A 268 24.82 -10.27 8.75
N THR A 269 24.61 -10.95 9.88
CA THR A 269 23.53 -11.92 10.05
C THR A 269 22.33 -11.26 10.73
N VAL A 270 21.14 -11.52 10.20
CA VAL A 270 19.86 -10.95 10.67
C VAL A 270 18.79 -12.04 10.70
N PRO A 271 17.81 -11.95 11.62
CA PRO A 271 16.67 -12.86 11.62
C PRO A 271 15.72 -12.57 10.46
N GLU A 272 15.05 -13.59 9.94
CA GLU A 272 14.06 -13.46 8.85
C GLU A 272 12.85 -12.60 9.22
N THR A 273 12.56 -12.48 10.52
CA THR A 273 11.47 -11.65 11.07
C THR A 273 11.76 -10.15 11.02
N LEU A 274 13.01 -9.74 10.75
CA LEU A 274 13.38 -8.34 10.66
C LEU A 274 12.66 -7.67 9.48
N ALA A 275 12.16 -6.45 9.71
CA ALA A 275 11.50 -5.68 8.65
C ALA A 275 12.52 -5.17 7.61
N ALA A 276 12.17 -5.22 6.32
CA ALA A 276 13.04 -4.77 5.24
C ALA A 276 13.56 -3.32 5.40
N PRO A 277 12.75 -2.32 5.84
CA PRO A 277 13.25 -0.97 6.08
C PRO A 277 14.31 -0.88 7.18
N GLU A 278 14.28 -1.76 8.16
CA GLU A 278 15.27 -1.78 9.24
C GLU A 278 16.60 -2.33 8.74
N LEU A 279 16.56 -3.43 7.95
CA LEU A 279 17.75 -3.96 7.29
C LEU A 279 18.34 -2.93 6.32
N PHE A 280 17.51 -2.26 5.51
CA PHE A 280 17.97 -1.22 4.59
C PHE A 280 18.76 -0.12 5.30
N LYS A 281 18.23 0.42 6.39
CA LYS A 281 18.91 1.42 7.23
C LYS A 281 20.21 0.87 7.83
N ALA A 282 20.20 -0.39 8.29
CA ALA A 282 21.38 -1.03 8.87
C ALA A 282 22.50 -1.20 7.84
N LEU A 283 22.18 -1.69 6.63
CA LEU A 283 23.16 -1.85 5.56
C LEU A 283 23.77 -0.51 5.15
N LEU A 284 22.94 0.53 4.95
CA LEU A 284 23.43 1.87 4.60
C LEU A 284 24.33 2.45 5.70
N SER A 285 23.90 2.40 6.96
CA SER A 285 24.65 2.97 8.08
C SER A 285 26.01 2.29 8.31
N LYS A 286 26.05 0.96 8.11
CA LYS A 286 27.27 0.15 8.27
C LYS A 286 28.09 0.03 6.99
N ARG A 287 27.64 0.61 5.86
CA ARG A 287 28.24 0.50 4.53
C ARG A 287 28.42 -0.96 4.09
N LEU A 288 27.42 -1.76 4.34
CA LEU A 288 27.35 -3.16 3.93
C LEU A 288 26.40 -3.29 2.73
N HIS A 289 26.66 -4.29 1.89
CA HIS A 289 25.87 -4.55 0.68
C HIS A 289 25.13 -5.88 0.70
N ILE A 290 25.38 -6.72 1.71
CA ILE A 290 24.84 -8.08 1.80
C ILE A 290 24.63 -8.45 3.26
N ALA A 291 23.53 -9.14 3.54
CA ALA A 291 23.22 -9.74 4.83
C ALA A 291 22.83 -11.21 4.66
N LEU A 292 23.18 -12.03 5.64
CA LEU A 292 22.73 -13.42 5.77
C LEU A 292 21.45 -13.45 6.59
N VAL A 293 20.43 -14.11 6.08
CA VAL A 293 19.13 -14.26 6.76
C VAL A 293 19.06 -15.64 7.39
N VAL A 294 18.72 -15.68 8.68
CA VAL A 294 18.59 -16.91 9.46
C VAL A 294 17.24 -16.98 10.16
N ASP A 295 16.78 -18.19 10.45
CA ASP A 295 15.60 -18.41 11.28
C ASP A 295 15.93 -18.32 12.79
N GLU A 296 14.96 -18.65 13.66
CA GLU A 296 15.09 -18.62 15.10
C GLU A 296 16.04 -19.69 15.67
N TYR A 297 16.40 -20.69 14.88
CA TYR A 297 17.35 -21.76 15.25
C TYR A 297 18.76 -21.47 14.76
N GLY A 298 18.93 -20.43 13.93
CA GLY A 298 20.20 -20.05 13.32
C GLY A 298 20.45 -20.71 11.97
N ASP A 299 19.46 -21.42 11.41
CA ASP A 299 19.57 -22.05 10.11
C ASP A 299 19.46 -21.01 8.99
N VAL A 300 20.33 -21.12 7.99
CA VAL A 300 20.37 -20.19 6.86
C VAL A 300 19.11 -20.33 6.01
N GLN A 301 18.36 -19.23 5.85
CA GLN A 301 17.20 -19.16 4.97
C GLN A 301 17.54 -18.54 3.60
N GLY A 302 18.47 -17.59 3.58
CA GLY A 302 18.89 -16.92 2.35
C GLY A 302 19.85 -15.77 2.58
N ILE A 303 19.98 -14.93 1.57
CA ILE A 303 20.71 -13.65 1.65
C ILE A 303 19.82 -12.53 1.14
N VAL A 304 20.08 -11.32 1.62
CA VAL A 304 19.49 -10.08 1.09
C VAL A 304 20.61 -9.13 0.75
N THR A 305 20.59 -8.60 -0.45
CA THR A 305 21.51 -7.54 -0.88
C THR A 305 20.87 -6.16 -0.76
N LEU A 306 21.68 -5.12 -0.84
CA LEU A 306 21.20 -3.75 -0.89
C LEU A 306 20.39 -3.51 -2.19
N GLU A 307 20.79 -4.18 -3.26
CA GLU A 307 20.14 -4.18 -4.55
C GLU A 307 18.72 -4.74 -4.44
N ASP A 308 18.50 -5.91 -3.82
CA ASP A 308 17.16 -6.51 -3.60
C ASP A 308 16.22 -5.57 -2.84
N LEU A 309 16.76 -4.87 -1.82
CA LEU A 309 15.99 -3.90 -1.04
C LEU A 309 15.61 -2.66 -1.85
N LEU A 310 16.50 -2.19 -2.73
CA LEU A 310 16.22 -1.08 -3.65
C LEU A 310 15.18 -1.46 -4.70
N GLU A 311 15.27 -2.67 -5.28
CA GLU A 311 14.26 -3.20 -6.20
C GLU A 311 12.88 -3.25 -5.55
N SER A 312 12.81 -3.80 -4.35
CA SER A 312 11.56 -3.86 -3.59
C SER A 312 11.00 -2.47 -3.23
N LEU A 313 11.89 -1.48 -2.98
CA LEU A 313 11.50 -0.11 -2.68
C LEU A 313 10.98 0.62 -3.91
N MET A 314 11.62 0.43 -5.07
CA MET A 314 11.30 1.14 -6.31
C MET A 314 10.23 0.43 -7.14
N GLY A 315 9.98 -0.86 -6.88
CA GLY A 315 9.04 -1.67 -7.66
C GLY A 315 9.55 -2.03 -9.06
N MET A 316 10.86 -1.97 -9.27
CA MET A 316 11.51 -2.25 -10.55
C MET A 316 12.67 -3.22 -10.32
N ASP A 317 12.83 -4.18 -11.23
CA ASP A 317 14.01 -5.05 -11.23
C ASP A 317 15.24 -4.26 -11.73
N ILE A 318 16.30 -4.21 -10.91
CA ILE A 318 17.58 -3.61 -11.27
C ILE A 318 18.43 -4.71 -11.92
N VAL A 319 18.42 -4.77 -13.26
CA VAL A 319 19.17 -5.77 -14.01
C VAL A 319 20.63 -5.37 -14.11
N ASP A 320 21.56 -6.18 -13.57
CA ASP A 320 22.99 -6.04 -13.83
C ASP A 320 23.31 -6.53 -15.26
N GLU A 321 24.18 -5.83 -15.99
CA GLU A 321 24.56 -6.12 -17.40
C GLU A 321 24.99 -7.58 -17.65
N ARG A 322 25.25 -8.37 -16.62
CA ARG A 322 25.76 -9.75 -16.67
C ARG A 322 24.82 -10.80 -16.10
N GLU A 323 23.68 -10.41 -15.53
CA GLU A 323 22.72 -11.37 -14.97
C GLU A 323 21.85 -12.00 -16.05
N GLN A 324 21.89 -13.34 -16.14
CA GLN A 324 21.04 -14.12 -17.05
C GLN A 324 19.65 -14.42 -16.48
N THR A 325 19.44 -14.18 -15.18
CA THR A 325 18.18 -14.51 -14.49
C THR A 325 17.78 -13.31 -13.61
N THR A 326 16.76 -12.62 -14.02
CA THR A 326 16.29 -11.36 -13.43
C THR A 326 15.64 -11.55 -12.06
N ASN A 327 15.17 -12.76 -11.72
CA ASN A 327 14.45 -13.01 -10.46
C ASN A 327 14.86 -14.36 -9.84
N MET A 328 15.74 -14.28 -8.82
CA MET A 328 16.25 -15.48 -8.13
C MET A 328 15.18 -16.22 -7.31
N GLN A 329 14.13 -15.55 -6.89
CA GLN A 329 12.99 -16.21 -6.24
C GLN A 329 12.17 -17.01 -7.24
N ALA A 330 11.97 -16.50 -8.45
CA ALA A 330 11.33 -17.23 -9.54
C ALA A 330 12.16 -18.47 -9.92
N ALA A 331 13.49 -18.33 -10.01
CA ALA A 331 14.41 -19.43 -10.24
C ALA A 331 14.37 -20.50 -9.12
N ALA A 332 14.24 -20.08 -7.85
CA ALA A 332 14.07 -20.99 -6.73
C ALA A 332 12.76 -21.77 -6.80
N LYS A 333 11.65 -21.11 -7.14
CA LYS A 333 10.34 -21.74 -7.34
C LYS A 333 10.34 -22.72 -8.50
N GLN A 334 11.05 -22.38 -9.59
CA GLN A 334 11.19 -23.28 -10.73
C GLN A 334 11.98 -24.53 -10.37
N LYS A 335 13.14 -24.40 -9.70
CA LYS A 335 13.93 -25.56 -9.22
C LYS A 335 13.17 -26.42 -8.22
N TRP A 336 12.27 -25.85 -7.44
CA TRP A 336 11.41 -26.61 -6.54
C TRP A 336 10.38 -27.41 -7.33
N ARG A 337 9.70 -26.81 -8.32
CA ARG A 337 8.75 -27.52 -9.19
C ARG A 337 9.41 -28.66 -9.92
N GLU A 338 10.56 -28.41 -10.54
CA GLU A 338 11.34 -29.47 -11.24
C GLU A 338 11.71 -30.63 -10.31
N ARG A 339 11.97 -30.37 -9.02
CA ARG A 339 12.22 -31.42 -8.03
C ARG A 339 10.96 -32.19 -7.64
N VAL A 340 9.83 -31.54 -7.50
CA VAL A 340 8.54 -32.18 -7.22
C VAL A 340 8.12 -33.03 -8.39
N ASP A 341 8.15 -32.50 -9.61
CA ASP A 341 7.80 -33.22 -10.82
C ASP A 341 8.70 -34.46 -11.03
N ASN A 342 10.00 -34.35 -10.75
CA ASN A 342 10.92 -35.49 -10.78
C ASN A 342 10.66 -36.51 -9.67
N HIS A 343 10.16 -36.05 -8.50
CA HIS A 343 9.84 -36.95 -7.37
C HIS A 343 8.54 -37.71 -7.65
N ASP A 344 7.54 -37.05 -8.19
CA ASP A 344 6.28 -37.68 -8.58
C ASP A 344 6.50 -38.71 -9.72
N ASN A 345 7.33 -38.40 -10.71
CA ASN A 345 7.72 -39.37 -11.76
C ASN A 345 8.48 -40.57 -11.17
N LEU A 346 9.33 -40.38 -10.14
CA LEU A 346 10.03 -41.49 -9.48
C LEU A 346 9.06 -42.38 -8.66
N ILE A 347 8.01 -41.84 -8.10
CA ILE A 347 6.98 -42.58 -7.37
C ILE A 347 6.13 -43.39 -8.36
N GLU A 348 5.72 -42.82 -9.50
CA GLU A 348 5.00 -43.51 -10.55
C GLU A 348 5.83 -44.66 -11.12
N ASP A 349 7.15 -44.47 -11.38
CA ASP A 349 8.05 -45.53 -11.83
C ASP A 349 8.21 -46.68 -10.81
N ILE A 350 8.19 -46.39 -9.52
CA ILE A 350 8.27 -47.38 -8.43
C ILE A 350 6.96 -48.20 -8.37
N ASP A 351 5.81 -47.53 -8.40
CA ASP A 351 4.50 -48.18 -8.38
C ASP A 351 4.27 -49.08 -9.61
N GLU A 352 4.70 -48.65 -10.83
CA GLU A 352 4.64 -49.50 -12.02
C GLU A 352 5.57 -50.72 -11.92
N THR A 353 6.76 -50.55 -11.33
CA THR A 353 7.73 -51.65 -11.17
C THR A 353 7.24 -52.68 -10.15
N GLU A 354 6.71 -52.26 -8.99
CA GLU A 354 6.09 -53.14 -8.01
C GLU A 354 4.84 -53.86 -8.57
N ALA A 355 4.01 -53.16 -9.35
CA ALA A 355 2.85 -53.74 -10.01
C ALA A 355 3.24 -54.79 -11.05
N LEU A 356 4.32 -54.60 -11.80
CA LEU A 356 4.85 -55.57 -12.78
C LEU A 356 5.46 -56.79 -12.08
N GLU A 357 6.21 -56.63 -10.98
CA GLU A 357 6.75 -57.74 -10.19
C GLU A 357 5.64 -58.60 -9.56
N HIS A 358 4.55 -57.97 -9.09
CA HIS A 358 3.37 -58.69 -8.57
C HIS A 358 2.65 -59.50 -9.67
N LEU A 359 2.50 -58.93 -10.87
CA LEU A 359 1.90 -59.62 -12.03
C LEU A 359 2.76 -60.78 -12.57
N GLU A 360 4.10 -60.69 -12.52
CA GLU A 360 5.00 -61.76 -12.87
C GLU A 360 4.98 -62.91 -11.83
N ALA A 361 4.93 -62.54 -10.53
CA ALA A 361 4.81 -63.54 -9.46
C ALA A 361 3.49 -64.33 -9.52
N GLU A 362 2.39 -63.65 -9.85
CA GLU A 362 1.05 -64.28 -10.01
C GLU A 362 1.01 -65.22 -11.23
N LYS A 363 1.65 -64.86 -12.37
CA LYS A 363 1.79 -65.70 -13.55
C LYS A 363 2.67 -66.93 -13.31
N ILE A 364 3.66 -66.86 -12.46
CA ILE A 364 4.51 -67.99 -12.08
C ILE A 364 3.73 -68.96 -11.17
N ALA A 365 2.84 -68.44 -10.29
CA ALA A 365 2.01 -69.25 -9.42
C ALA A 365 0.86 -70.01 -10.11
N GLU A 366 0.42 -69.50 -11.28
CA GLU A 366 -0.65 -70.13 -12.10
C GLU A 366 -0.19 -71.18 -13.10
N GLN A 367 1.13 -71.49 -13.23
CA GLN A 367 1.57 -72.58 -14.11
C GLN A 367 1.20 -73.91 -13.48
N PRO A 368 0.35 -74.73 -14.11
CA PRO A 368 -0.02 -76.06 -13.61
C PRO A 368 1.20 -77.00 -13.61
N GLU A 369 1.45 -77.64 -12.48
CA GLU A 369 2.46 -78.70 -12.33
C GLU A 369 2.27 -79.76 -13.43
N GLN A 370 3.25 -79.92 -14.27
CA GLN A 370 3.27 -81.05 -15.26
C GLN A 370 3.41 -82.32 -14.47
N PRO A 371 2.55 -83.36 -14.75
CA PRO A 371 2.64 -84.61 -14.05
C PRO A 371 3.94 -85.37 -14.44
N GLU A 372 4.71 -85.80 -13.46
CA GLU A 372 5.86 -86.68 -13.59
C GLU A 372 5.47 -87.97 -14.34
N VAL A 373 5.96 -88.14 -15.51
CA VAL A 373 5.89 -89.44 -16.24
C VAL A 373 6.88 -90.43 -15.59
N LYS A 374 6.36 -91.34 -14.74
CA LYS A 374 7.09 -92.52 -14.27
C LYS A 374 7.33 -93.41 -15.45
N GLY A 375 8.55 -93.44 -16.01
CA GLY A 375 9.06 -94.48 -16.95
C GLY A 375 9.35 -95.72 -16.15
N SER A 376 8.60 -96.78 -16.45
CA SER A 376 8.93 -98.14 -16.09
C SER A 376 9.90 -98.78 -17.12
N ASN A 377 10.98 -99.26 -16.70
CA ASN A 377 11.81 -100.39 -16.91
C ASN A 377 13.30 -100.12 -16.71
#